data_9d17a726124d6cab8452c43a0ff60675
#
_entry.id   9d17a726124d6cab8452c43a0ff60675
#
_cell.length_a   1.000
_cell.length_b   1.000
_cell.length_c   1.000
_cell.angle_alpha   90.00
_cell.angle_beta   90.00
_cell.angle_gamma   90.00
#
_symmetry.space_group_name_H-M   'P 1'
#
loop_
_entity.id
_entity.type
_entity.pdbx_description
1 polymer ?
#
loop_
_entity_poly.entity_id
_entity_poly.type
_entity_poly.pdbx_seq_one_letter_code
_entity_poly.pdbx_strand_id
1 'polypeptide(L)'
;MMRHLHFILLGLAVSLLASCSSSGLFSAGKLGKGASRITAVRTTAYTHSESDHIIYGARTAVGSNLKYGNVRSAAADWSVYPVGTVFQIEGLPYVYQVDDYGSALVGTNTIDLYKPDKATMKAWGVRNVNIRVIKWGSFSKSLTILRPRTAYPHIRKMVSRIERSS
;
A
#
# COMPACT_ATOMS: atom_id res chain seq x y z
N MET A 1 -39.35 81.72 19.98
CA MET A 1 -39.76 80.57 19.15
C MET A 1 -38.53 79.66 18.94
N MET A 2 -38.39 78.68 19.76
CA MET A 2 -37.24 77.77 19.75
C MET A 2 -37.67 76.47 19.07
N ARG A 3 -36.99 76.11 18.00
CA ARG A 3 -37.17 74.81 17.29
C ARG A 3 -36.00 73.89 17.67
N HIS A 4 -36.31 72.84 18.37
CA HIS A 4 -35.38 71.78 18.73
C HIS A 4 -35.03 70.94 17.51
N LEU A 5 -33.73 70.84 17.19
CA LEU A 5 -33.16 70.01 16.11
C LEU A 5 -32.70 68.68 16.74
N HIS A 6 -33.44 67.60 16.40
CA HIS A 6 -33.04 66.27 16.84
C HIS A 6 -32.03 65.69 15.89
N PHE A 7 -30.80 65.46 16.37
CA PHE A 7 -29.80 64.67 15.67
C PHE A 7 -30.08 63.21 15.83
N ILE A 8 -30.45 62.53 14.74
CA ILE A 8 -30.54 61.09 14.68
C ILE A 8 -29.15 60.58 14.31
N LEU A 9 -28.51 59.89 15.27
CA LEU A 9 -27.20 59.20 15.05
C LEU A 9 -27.50 57.88 14.39
N LEU A 10 -27.18 57.76 13.08
CA LEU A 10 -27.33 56.52 12.34
C LEU A 10 -26.05 55.67 12.54
N GLY A 11 -26.14 54.67 13.40
CA GLY A 11 -25.06 53.72 13.67
C GLY A 11 -24.86 52.75 12.48
N LEU A 12 -23.73 52.90 11.79
CA LEU A 12 -23.34 52.01 10.73
C LEU A 12 -22.72 50.73 11.33
N ALA A 13 -23.50 49.65 11.39
CA ALA A 13 -22.99 48.33 11.79
C ALA A 13 -22.20 47.71 10.64
N VAL A 14 -20.89 47.73 10.73
CA VAL A 14 -20.00 47.00 9.81
C VAL A 14 -20.01 45.54 10.19
N SER A 15 -20.71 44.71 9.43
CA SER A 15 -20.71 43.27 9.56
C SER A 15 -19.42 42.70 8.94
N LEU A 16 -18.45 42.33 9.75
CA LEU A 16 -17.27 41.58 9.35
C LEU A 16 -17.70 40.14 9.02
N LEU A 17 -17.86 39.86 7.74
CA LEU A 17 -17.98 38.47 7.25
C LEU A 17 -16.62 37.80 7.37
N ALA A 18 -16.42 37.05 8.46
CA ALA A 18 -15.30 36.11 8.59
C ALA A 18 -15.50 34.97 7.59
N SER A 19 -14.82 35.05 6.45
CA SER A 19 -14.69 33.94 5.49
C SER A 19 -13.84 32.85 6.13
N CYS A 20 -14.49 31.83 6.71
CA CYS A 20 -13.82 30.58 7.08
C CYS A 20 -13.42 29.85 5.79
N SER A 21 -12.21 30.11 5.30
CA SER A 21 -11.53 29.19 4.39
C SER A 21 -11.23 27.92 5.15
N SER A 22 -12.09 26.91 5.05
CA SER A 22 -11.79 25.56 5.49
C SER A 22 -10.75 24.96 4.54
N SER A 23 -9.47 25.26 4.80
CA SER A 23 -8.36 24.48 4.30
C SER A 23 -8.56 23.07 4.86
N GLY A 24 -9.04 22.17 4.00
CA GLY A 24 -9.14 20.76 4.34
C GLY A 24 -7.75 20.24 4.66
N LEU A 25 -7.35 20.33 5.92
CA LEU A 25 -6.29 19.54 6.49
C LEU A 25 -6.75 18.09 6.34
N PHE A 26 -6.18 17.39 5.36
CA PHE A 26 -6.19 15.94 5.36
C PHE A 26 -5.55 15.51 6.67
N SER A 27 -6.40 15.23 7.64
CA SER A 27 -5.98 14.66 8.92
C SER A 27 -5.24 13.38 8.59
N ALA A 28 -3.91 13.41 8.77
CA ALA A 28 -3.13 12.18 8.78
C ALA A 28 -3.72 11.31 9.87
N GLY A 29 -4.52 10.34 9.47
CA GLY A 29 -5.25 9.46 10.36
C GLY A 29 -4.28 8.91 11.40
N LYS A 30 -4.62 9.08 12.66
CA LYS A 30 -3.89 8.59 13.82
C LYS A 30 -3.64 7.09 13.62
N LEU A 31 -2.44 6.72 13.18
CA LEU A 31 -2.09 5.32 12.95
C LEU A 31 -2.15 4.58 14.27
N GLY A 32 -2.92 3.48 14.26
CA GLY A 32 -3.04 2.60 15.41
C GLY A 32 -1.67 2.13 15.92
N LYS A 33 -1.55 2.00 17.24
CA LYS A 33 -0.39 1.37 17.91
C LYS A 33 -0.19 -0.03 17.31
N GLY A 34 0.82 -0.21 16.42
CA GLY A 34 1.12 -1.50 15.78
C GLY A 34 1.69 -1.40 14.37
N ALA A 35 1.72 -0.24 13.73
CA ALA A 35 2.30 -0.10 12.40
C ALA A 35 3.83 -0.08 12.49
N SER A 36 4.50 -1.10 11.91
CA SER A 36 5.96 -1.18 11.83
C SER A 36 6.46 -0.42 10.59
N ARG A 37 7.42 0.48 10.78
CA ARG A 37 8.11 1.16 9.69
C ARG A 37 9.34 0.36 9.28
N ILE A 38 9.49 0.07 7.99
CA ILE A 38 10.67 -0.58 7.42
C ILE A 38 11.25 0.37 6.38
N THR A 39 12.55 0.66 6.49
CA THR A 39 13.24 1.61 5.62
C THR A 39 14.01 0.91 4.51
N ALA A 40 14.23 1.63 3.41
CA ALA A 40 15.07 1.20 2.29
C ALA A 40 14.68 -0.18 1.70
N VAL A 41 13.39 -0.51 1.68
CA VAL A 41 12.88 -1.73 1.05
C VAL A 41 13.06 -1.59 -0.46
N ARG A 42 13.80 -2.52 -1.06
CA ARG A 42 13.93 -2.58 -2.52
C ARG A 42 12.57 -2.97 -3.11
N THR A 43 12.10 -2.20 -4.08
CA THR A 43 10.89 -2.51 -4.84
C THR A 43 11.17 -2.54 -6.32
N THR A 44 10.52 -3.48 -7.00
CA THR A 44 10.43 -3.60 -8.45
C THR A 44 8.97 -3.52 -8.89
N ALA A 45 8.68 -3.74 -10.14
CA ALA A 45 7.31 -3.82 -10.62
C ALA A 45 7.18 -4.91 -11.69
N TYR A 46 6.04 -5.59 -11.69
CA TYR A 46 5.69 -6.62 -12.67
C TYR A 46 4.32 -6.38 -13.29
N THR A 47 4.04 -7.05 -14.41
CA THR A 47 2.74 -7.04 -15.07
C THR A 47 2.36 -8.45 -15.50
N HIS A 48 1.05 -8.72 -15.53
CA HIS A 48 0.52 -10.03 -15.97
C HIS A 48 0.80 -10.37 -17.44
N SER A 49 1.31 -9.42 -18.23
CA SER A 49 1.69 -9.61 -19.64
C SER A 49 3.19 -9.96 -19.82
N GLU A 50 3.94 -10.19 -18.74
CA GLU A 50 5.32 -10.71 -18.83
C GLU A 50 5.32 -12.22 -19.10
N SER A 51 6.37 -12.70 -19.77
CA SER A 51 6.45 -14.07 -20.29
C SER A 51 6.35 -15.15 -19.20
N ASP A 52 6.86 -14.86 -18.01
CA ASP A 52 6.84 -15.76 -16.85
C ASP A 52 5.50 -15.72 -16.09
N HIS A 53 4.69 -14.69 -16.30
CA HIS A 53 3.38 -14.53 -15.68
C HIS A 53 2.20 -14.84 -16.62
N ILE A 54 2.41 -14.79 -17.93
CA ILE A 54 1.34 -14.89 -18.95
C ILE A 54 0.51 -16.17 -18.85
N ILE A 55 1.12 -17.27 -18.40
CA ILE A 55 0.45 -18.56 -18.22
C ILE A 55 -0.55 -18.57 -17.04
N TYR A 56 -0.38 -17.65 -16.09
CA TYR A 56 -1.26 -17.49 -14.93
C TYR A 56 -2.32 -16.41 -15.17
N GLY A 57 -2.20 -15.61 -16.24
CA GLY A 57 -3.06 -14.48 -16.55
C GLY A 57 -3.04 -13.41 -15.45
N ALA A 58 -4.14 -12.74 -15.27
CA ALA A 58 -4.26 -11.69 -14.23
C ALA A 58 -4.64 -12.26 -12.84
N ARG A 59 -4.04 -13.40 -12.45
CA ARG A 59 -4.31 -14.07 -11.16
C ARG A 59 -3.08 -14.04 -10.26
N THR A 60 -3.35 -13.89 -8.97
CA THR A 60 -2.34 -13.98 -7.89
C THR A 60 -2.11 -15.43 -7.47
N ALA A 61 -1.04 -15.68 -6.72
CA ALA A 61 -0.75 -16.99 -6.15
C ALA A 61 -1.83 -17.50 -5.17
N VAL A 62 -2.65 -16.61 -4.61
CA VAL A 62 -3.82 -16.99 -3.78
C VAL A 62 -5.08 -17.27 -4.60
N GLY A 63 -5.02 -17.14 -5.94
CA GLY A 63 -6.14 -17.41 -6.85
C GLY A 63 -7.11 -16.25 -7.06
N SER A 64 -6.89 -15.09 -6.44
CA SER A 64 -7.68 -13.88 -6.71
C SER A 64 -7.17 -13.14 -7.94
N ASN A 65 -7.97 -12.21 -8.47
CA ASN A 65 -7.49 -11.31 -9.51
C ASN A 65 -6.48 -10.31 -8.96
N LEU A 66 -5.48 -9.96 -9.79
CA LEU A 66 -4.54 -8.88 -9.51
C LEU A 66 -5.28 -7.54 -9.37
N LYS A 67 -4.93 -6.75 -8.36
CA LYS A 67 -5.61 -5.52 -7.96
C LYS A 67 -4.76 -4.30 -8.30
N TYR A 68 -5.41 -3.25 -8.82
CA TYR A 68 -4.75 -1.96 -9.10
C TYR A 68 -5.66 -0.75 -8.79
N GLY A 69 -6.43 -0.83 -7.72
CA GLY A 69 -7.26 0.27 -7.19
C GLY A 69 -6.63 0.95 -5.98
N ASN A 70 -7.45 1.27 -4.98
CA ASN A 70 -6.98 1.76 -3.68
C ASN A 70 -6.15 0.71 -2.95
N VAL A 71 -6.53 -0.56 -3.07
CA VAL A 71 -5.71 -1.72 -2.68
C VAL A 71 -5.07 -2.30 -3.94
N ARG A 72 -3.76 -2.53 -3.89
CA ARG A 72 -2.96 -3.04 -5.00
C ARG A 72 -2.27 -4.33 -4.63
N SER A 73 -2.13 -5.24 -5.59
CA SER A 73 -1.39 -6.49 -5.40
C SER A 73 0.10 -6.27 -5.34
N ALA A 74 0.78 -7.06 -4.53
CA ALA A 74 2.23 -7.12 -4.46
C ALA A 74 2.68 -8.58 -4.29
N ALA A 75 3.81 -8.91 -4.94
CA ALA A 75 4.51 -10.16 -4.76
C ALA A 75 5.70 -9.98 -3.82
N ALA A 76 6.00 -10.99 -2.99
CA ALA A 76 7.13 -10.97 -2.08
C ALA A 76 7.61 -12.39 -1.72
N ASP A 77 8.73 -12.49 -1.03
CA ASP A 77 9.11 -13.71 -0.30
C ASP A 77 8.19 -13.89 0.92
N TRP A 78 7.33 -14.90 0.90
CA TRP A 78 6.37 -15.13 1.99
C TRP A 78 7.01 -15.61 3.29
N SER A 79 8.29 -15.92 3.28
CA SER A 79 9.05 -16.17 4.52
C SER A 79 9.51 -14.87 5.21
N VAL A 80 9.38 -13.72 4.53
CA VAL A 80 9.69 -12.38 5.04
C VAL A 80 8.42 -11.55 5.21
N TYR A 81 7.62 -11.48 4.14
CA TYR A 81 6.32 -10.79 4.11
C TYR A 81 5.21 -11.83 3.89
N PRO A 82 4.66 -12.44 4.95
CA PRO A 82 3.69 -13.52 4.79
C PRO A 82 2.44 -13.07 4.05
N VAL A 83 1.78 -14.02 3.39
CA VAL A 83 0.55 -13.76 2.62
C VAL A 83 -0.49 -13.01 3.44
N GLY A 84 -1.07 -11.98 2.87
CA GLY A 84 -2.02 -11.09 3.53
C GLY A 84 -1.38 -9.93 4.29
N THR A 85 -0.05 -9.77 4.25
CA THR A 85 0.62 -8.54 4.74
C THR A 85 0.08 -7.34 3.98
N VAL A 86 -0.33 -6.31 4.72
CA VAL A 86 -0.86 -5.05 4.18
C VAL A 86 0.07 -3.93 4.56
N PHE A 87 0.51 -3.14 3.60
CA PHE A 87 1.43 -2.05 3.81
C PHE A 87 1.12 -0.84 2.93
N GLN A 88 1.66 0.31 3.29
CA GLN A 88 1.65 1.54 2.52
C GLN A 88 3.09 1.98 2.24
N ILE A 89 3.36 2.43 1.01
CA ILE A 89 4.62 3.10 0.68
C ILE A 89 4.49 4.57 1.12
N GLU A 90 5.49 5.06 1.86
CA GLU A 90 5.49 6.46 2.31
C GLU A 90 5.46 7.41 1.09
N GLY A 91 4.61 8.42 1.16
CA GLY A 91 4.38 9.38 0.07
C GLY A 91 3.40 8.92 -1.00
N LEU A 92 2.85 7.70 -0.94
CA LEU A 92 1.82 7.24 -1.87
C LEU A 92 0.48 7.03 -1.15
N PRO A 93 -0.66 7.35 -1.80
CA PRO A 93 -1.98 7.22 -1.19
C PRO A 93 -2.53 5.79 -1.18
N TYR A 94 -1.82 4.83 -1.80
CA TYR A 94 -2.31 3.48 -2.03
C TYR A 94 -1.88 2.53 -0.93
N VAL A 95 -2.71 1.52 -0.71
CA VAL A 95 -2.42 0.38 0.16
C VAL A 95 -2.05 -0.82 -0.72
N TYR A 96 -1.04 -1.57 -0.32
CA TYR A 96 -0.59 -2.77 -1.01
C TYR A 96 -0.86 -4.00 -0.15
N GLN A 97 -1.22 -5.11 -0.80
CA GLN A 97 -1.42 -6.40 -0.14
C GLN A 97 -0.50 -7.43 -0.78
N VAL A 98 0.25 -8.15 0.03
CA VAL A 98 1.01 -9.31 -0.41
C VAL A 98 0.05 -10.47 -0.64
N ASP A 99 -0.24 -10.75 -1.91
CA ASP A 99 -1.13 -11.82 -2.36
C ASP A 99 -0.49 -12.68 -3.46
N ASP A 100 0.78 -12.38 -3.77
CA ASP A 100 1.55 -13.10 -4.77
C ASP A 100 2.99 -13.36 -4.30
N TYR A 101 3.70 -14.25 -5.01
CA TYR A 101 5.13 -14.49 -4.81
C TYR A 101 5.82 -14.72 -6.16
N GLY A 102 7.13 -14.54 -6.21
CA GLY A 102 7.94 -14.80 -7.39
C GLY A 102 9.22 -15.56 -7.03
N SER A 103 9.66 -16.50 -7.89
CA SER A 103 10.88 -17.27 -7.67
C SER A 103 12.13 -16.38 -7.50
N ALA A 104 12.19 -15.29 -8.26
CA ALA A 104 13.27 -14.30 -8.19
C ALA A 104 13.29 -13.47 -6.91
N LEU A 105 12.19 -13.43 -6.16
CA LEU A 105 12.06 -12.64 -4.94
C LEU A 105 12.57 -13.39 -3.71
N VAL A 106 12.58 -14.74 -3.76
CA VAL A 106 12.87 -15.58 -2.60
C VAL A 106 14.32 -15.43 -2.15
N GLY A 107 14.50 -14.90 -0.95
CA GLY A 107 15.79 -14.62 -0.34
C GLY A 107 16.33 -13.21 -0.59
N THR A 108 15.58 -12.32 -1.24
CA THR A 108 16.05 -10.98 -1.62
C THR A 108 15.43 -9.89 -0.79
N ASN A 109 14.56 -9.95 0.04
CA ASN A 109 13.90 -8.80 0.73
C ASN A 109 13.22 -7.79 -0.23
N THR A 110 13.03 -8.17 -1.51
CA THR A 110 12.41 -7.31 -2.51
C THR A 110 10.89 -7.51 -2.51
N ILE A 111 10.16 -6.41 -2.65
CA ILE A 111 8.73 -6.43 -2.91
C ILE A 111 8.51 -6.02 -4.37
N ASP A 112 7.74 -6.80 -5.10
CA ASP A 112 7.40 -6.56 -6.49
C ASP A 112 5.95 -6.06 -6.61
N LEU A 113 5.76 -4.90 -7.22
CA LEU A 113 4.48 -4.19 -7.24
C LEU A 113 3.76 -4.43 -8.55
N TYR A 114 2.54 -4.96 -8.49
CA TYR A 114 1.74 -5.13 -9.69
C TYR A 114 1.42 -3.81 -10.38
N LYS A 115 1.59 -3.80 -11.71
CA LYS A 115 1.20 -2.73 -12.62
C LYS A 115 0.34 -3.30 -13.75
N PRO A 116 -0.69 -2.58 -14.21
CA PRO A 116 -1.62 -3.11 -15.21
C PRO A 116 -0.99 -3.29 -16.61
N ASP A 117 0.09 -2.55 -16.88
CA ASP A 117 0.74 -2.51 -18.19
C ASP A 117 2.25 -2.28 -18.08
N LYS A 118 2.95 -2.55 -19.20
CA LYS A 118 4.42 -2.41 -19.29
C LYS A 118 4.91 -0.97 -19.17
N ALA A 119 4.12 0.02 -19.55
CA ALA A 119 4.52 1.43 -19.47
C ALA A 119 4.58 1.88 -18.00
N THR A 120 3.53 1.61 -17.23
CA THR A 120 3.50 1.92 -15.78
C THR A 120 4.49 1.08 -14.99
N MET A 121 4.74 -0.18 -15.39
CA MET A 121 5.79 -1.02 -14.82
C MET A 121 7.17 -0.41 -15.02
N LYS A 122 7.52 -0.03 -16.27
CA LYS A 122 8.80 0.61 -16.60
C LYS A 122 8.96 1.97 -15.91
N ALA A 123 7.89 2.76 -15.81
CA ALA A 123 7.91 4.04 -15.11
C ALA A 123 8.19 3.89 -13.61
N TRP A 124 7.79 2.77 -13.00
CA TRP A 124 8.18 2.46 -11.63
C TRP A 124 9.65 2.09 -11.54
N GLY A 125 10.10 1.15 -12.37
CA GLY A 125 11.48 0.65 -12.38
C GLY A 125 11.89 -0.01 -11.06
N VAL A 126 13.10 0.28 -10.59
CA VAL A 126 13.65 -0.21 -9.31
C VAL A 126 13.83 0.97 -8.36
N ARG A 127 13.31 0.86 -7.13
CA ARG A 127 13.39 1.92 -6.11
C ARG A 127 13.58 1.33 -4.73
N ASN A 128 14.34 2.03 -3.90
CA ASN A 128 14.33 1.82 -2.46
C ASN A 128 13.31 2.79 -1.83
N VAL A 129 12.35 2.25 -1.10
CA VAL A 129 11.27 3.01 -0.50
C VAL A 129 11.14 2.69 1.00
N ASN A 130 10.54 3.59 1.75
CA ASN A 130 10.11 3.27 3.09
C ASN A 130 8.68 2.78 3.05
N ILE A 131 8.40 1.71 3.77
CA ILE A 131 7.06 1.17 3.89
C ILE A 131 6.60 1.22 5.35
N ARG A 132 5.30 1.32 5.51
CA ARG A 132 4.62 1.18 6.79
C ARG A 132 3.72 -0.03 6.73
N VAL A 133 4.06 -1.07 7.51
CA VAL A 133 3.22 -2.26 7.61
C VAL A 133 2.01 -1.91 8.48
N ILE A 134 0.83 -1.95 7.88
CA ILE A 134 -0.46 -1.68 8.53
C ILE A 134 -0.95 -2.94 9.25
N LYS A 135 -0.75 -4.10 8.61
CA LYS A 135 -1.14 -5.40 9.12
C LYS A 135 -0.18 -6.46 8.62
N TRP A 136 0.37 -7.25 9.50
CA TRP A 136 1.11 -8.44 9.11
C TRP A 136 0.17 -9.54 8.62
N GLY A 137 0.63 -10.27 7.62
CA GLY A 137 -0.04 -11.48 7.12
C GLY A 137 0.14 -12.67 8.06
N SER A 138 -0.10 -13.86 7.54
CA SER A 138 -0.06 -15.10 8.33
C SER A 138 0.93 -16.09 7.73
N PHE A 139 1.96 -16.47 8.51
CA PHE A 139 2.88 -17.54 8.16
C PHE A 139 2.16 -18.90 8.08
N SER A 140 1.21 -19.17 8.97
CA SER A 140 0.39 -20.38 8.91
C SER A 140 -0.39 -20.45 7.60
N LYS A 141 -1.03 -19.36 7.18
CA LYS A 141 -1.72 -19.29 5.87
C LYS A 141 -0.75 -19.45 4.70
N SER A 142 0.44 -18.84 4.79
CA SER A 142 1.49 -19.03 3.79
C SER A 142 1.85 -20.50 3.65
N LEU A 143 2.11 -21.20 4.76
CA LEU A 143 2.43 -22.63 4.77
C LEU A 143 1.31 -23.49 4.17
N THR A 144 0.05 -23.21 4.52
CA THR A 144 -1.11 -23.93 3.96
C THR A 144 -1.13 -23.87 2.43
N ILE A 145 -0.80 -22.70 1.84
CA ILE A 145 -0.79 -22.52 0.39
C ILE A 145 0.48 -23.08 -0.25
N LEU A 146 1.64 -22.96 0.40
CA LEU A 146 2.93 -23.32 -0.17
C LEU A 146 3.22 -24.84 -0.10
N ARG A 147 2.84 -25.53 0.98
CA ARG A 147 3.15 -26.96 1.18
C ARG A 147 2.73 -27.86 0.01
N PRO A 148 1.54 -27.74 -0.60
CA PRO A 148 1.18 -28.53 -1.78
C PRO A 148 2.04 -28.24 -3.03
N ARG A 149 2.83 -27.15 -3.03
CA ARG A 149 3.63 -26.66 -4.16
C ARG A 149 5.12 -26.89 -4.01
N THR A 150 5.56 -27.69 -3.04
CA THR A 150 6.97 -27.92 -2.71
C THR A 150 7.76 -28.68 -3.78
N ALA A 151 7.14 -29.10 -4.89
CA ALA A 151 7.87 -29.53 -6.09
C ALA A 151 8.84 -28.46 -6.61
N TYR A 152 8.52 -27.17 -6.41
CA TYR A 152 9.33 -26.05 -6.85
C TYR A 152 10.41 -25.66 -5.83
N PRO A 153 11.70 -25.49 -6.21
CA PRO A 153 12.80 -25.21 -5.27
C PRO A 153 12.60 -23.94 -4.44
N HIS A 154 12.12 -22.86 -5.05
CA HIS A 154 11.86 -21.59 -4.37
C HIS A 154 10.75 -21.73 -3.30
N ILE A 155 9.74 -22.56 -3.56
CA ILE A 155 8.69 -22.85 -2.58
C ILE A 155 9.24 -23.62 -1.39
N ARG A 156 10.05 -24.68 -1.62
CA ARG A 156 10.73 -25.40 -0.53
C ARG A 156 11.56 -24.47 0.34
N LYS A 157 12.26 -23.50 -0.28
CA LYS A 157 13.08 -22.52 0.43
C LYS A 157 12.22 -21.65 1.35
N MET A 158 11.08 -21.15 0.88
CA MET A 158 10.14 -20.37 1.71
C MET A 158 9.59 -21.21 2.87
N VAL A 159 9.08 -22.40 2.59
CA VAL A 159 8.53 -23.32 3.62
C VAL A 159 9.58 -23.60 4.70
N SER A 160 10.78 -24.02 4.31
CA SER A 160 11.87 -24.31 5.24
C SER A 160 12.27 -23.10 6.10
N ARG A 161 12.23 -21.88 5.54
CA ARG A 161 12.54 -20.67 6.31
C ARG A 161 11.47 -20.33 7.32
N ILE A 162 10.19 -20.45 6.95
CA ILE A 162 9.07 -20.22 7.87
C ILE A 162 9.12 -21.22 9.02
N GLU A 163 9.28 -22.52 8.72
CA GLU A 163 9.30 -23.59 9.73
C GLU A 163 10.48 -23.49 10.71
N ARG A 164 11.62 -22.91 10.30
CA ARG A 164 12.75 -22.65 11.20
C ARG A 164 12.59 -21.41 12.08
N SER A 165 11.68 -20.50 11.72
CA SER A 165 11.45 -19.25 12.44
C SER A 165 10.24 -19.32 13.38
N SER A 166 9.49 -20.43 13.33
CA SER A 166 8.32 -20.72 14.17
C SER A 166 8.71 -21.53 15.39
#